data_b2deb719d2d6fafa9ea6401d6a1b2a4b
#
_entry.id   b2deb719d2d6fafa9ea6401d6a1b2a4b
#
_cell.length_a   1.000
_cell.length_b   1.000
_cell.length_c   1.000
_cell.angle_alpha   90.00
_cell.angle_beta   90.00
_cell.angle_gamma   90.00
#
_symmetry.space_group_name_H-M   'P 1'
#
loop_
_entity.id
_entity.type
_entity.pdbx_description
1 polymer ?
#
loop_
_entity_poly.entity_id
_entity_poly.type
_entity_poly.pdbx_seq_one_letter_code
_entity_poly.pdbx_strand_id
1 'polypeptide(L)'
;MAATPSADIADVIVPLADGFPAPDREAWLALVEKTLKGAPLETLTRQTLEGLPILPLYEAAETAFPARAAPGWDARARVAHGDAAGAAAEALGNLAEGAGSLLITIDPTGAAGVAIGSAEQLARALEGVLLDVAPVALDAGFLGPKAADWLGALGKDAPAAQLALHLDPLSAFAAAGESPGPIEAHLIAAATVGARLAAPYPKASLFLASGRVVHEAGGGEAAELAFAIAAGLAYAKALTRAGLAVDDALDRIVLGVAADADYFLGVAKLRAARRLWSRLAGACGVTAAAKIEARSSGRMLTCADPWTNMIRLTAAAFAAATGGADVIVLGAFTDALGPPTAFARRQSRNIQLVLAEEAHLGRVVDPAGGSGYLETLTDELARAAWERFQAIEAAGGLVRALEAGLVAEAVEATRTELQARLGGKQARVLGVTDFPVTEGRDAAVETSRPAPVDAPPARLPGPDSHCSPLTAIRLEDLA
;
A
#
# COMPACT_ATOMS: atom_id res chain seq x y z
N MET A 1 39.96 55.11 17.74
CA MET A 1 39.31 53.93 18.29
C MET A 1 39.50 52.79 17.28
N ALA A 2 40.39 51.88 17.62
CA ALA A 2 40.70 50.73 16.78
C ALA A 2 39.64 49.64 17.00
N ALA A 3 39.06 49.14 15.94
CA ALA A 3 38.11 48.02 15.95
C ALA A 3 38.86 46.72 16.32
N THR A 4 38.41 46.06 17.36
CA THR A 4 38.86 44.70 17.74
C THR A 4 38.41 43.73 16.67
N PRO A 5 39.27 42.85 16.11
CA PRO A 5 38.86 41.85 15.16
C PRO A 5 37.93 40.83 15.88
N SER A 6 36.79 40.57 15.31
CA SER A 6 35.91 39.47 15.73
C SER A 6 36.66 38.16 15.48
N ALA A 7 36.96 37.41 16.53
CA ALA A 7 37.45 36.05 16.41
C ALA A 7 36.43 35.22 15.62
N ASP A 8 36.88 34.60 14.54
CA ASP A 8 36.10 33.71 13.71
C ASP A 8 35.70 32.48 14.53
N ILE A 9 34.44 32.33 14.84
CA ILE A 9 33.90 31.20 15.63
C ILE A 9 34.03 29.86 14.85
N ALA A 10 34.42 29.94 13.55
CA ALA A 10 34.62 28.78 12.69
C ALA A 10 35.84 27.92 13.09
N ASP A 11 36.82 28.48 13.87
CA ASP A 11 38.08 27.79 14.20
C ASP A 11 38.04 26.98 15.53
N VAL A 12 36.91 26.81 16.18
CA VAL A 12 36.82 26.07 17.45
C VAL A 12 35.71 24.98 17.41
N ILE A 13 35.57 24.29 16.27
CA ILE A 13 34.85 23.02 16.26
C ILE A 13 35.85 21.93 16.66
N VAL A 14 35.98 21.68 17.96
CA VAL A 14 36.69 20.49 18.44
C VAL A 14 35.74 19.30 18.22
N PRO A 15 36.12 18.32 17.36
CA PRO A 15 35.32 17.12 17.20
C PRO A 15 35.12 16.47 18.56
N LEU A 16 33.87 16.27 19.00
CA LEU A 16 33.54 15.67 20.30
C LEU A 16 34.12 14.25 20.46
N ALA A 17 34.47 13.61 19.37
CA ALA A 17 35.10 12.28 19.33
C ALA A 17 36.63 12.33 19.21
N ASP A 18 37.26 13.52 19.17
CA ASP A 18 38.71 13.66 19.10
C ASP A 18 39.34 13.05 20.36
N GLY A 19 40.16 12.04 20.24
CA GLY A 19 40.75 11.29 21.36
C GLY A 19 40.09 9.92 21.65
N PHE A 20 39.01 9.59 20.96
CA PHE A 20 38.49 8.22 20.94
C PHE A 20 38.96 7.52 19.66
N PRO A 21 39.49 6.27 19.74
CA PRO A 21 39.82 5.52 18.53
C PRO A 21 38.53 5.26 17.76
N ALA A 22 38.52 5.54 16.45
CA ALA A 22 37.40 5.18 15.58
C ALA A 22 37.27 3.63 15.56
N PRO A 23 36.16 3.05 16.07
CA PRO A 23 35.99 1.59 16.01
C PRO A 23 35.83 1.18 14.54
N ASP A 24 36.63 0.23 14.12
CA ASP A 24 36.50 -0.41 12.82
C ASP A 24 35.67 -1.71 12.95
N ARG A 25 35.34 -2.31 11.82
CA ARG A 25 34.56 -3.56 11.76
C ARG A 25 35.30 -4.73 12.46
N GLU A 26 36.61 -4.77 12.37
CA GLU A 26 37.43 -5.85 12.97
C GLU A 26 37.38 -5.78 14.49
N ALA A 27 37.52 -4.58 15.06
CA ALA A 27 37.39 -4.36 16.50
C ALA A 27 35.97 -4.73 17.01
N TRP A 28 34.94 -4.38 16.24
CA TRP A 28 33.56 -4.78 16.56
C TRP A 28 33.40 -6.31 16.53
N LEU A 29 33.88 -7.00 15.48
CA LEU A 29 33.82 -8.46 15.36
C LEU A 29 34.52 -9.14 16.52
N ALA A 30 35.71 -8.70 16.91
CA ALA A 30 36.45 -9.22 18.06
C ALA A 30 35.67 -9.11 19.38
N LEU A 31 34.94 -8.01 19.59
CA LEU A 31 34.08 -7.84 20.76
C LEU A 31 32.84 -8.74 20.70
N VAL A 32 32.25 -8.90 19.54
CA VAL A 32 31.09 -9.79 19.34
C VAL A 32 31.49 -11.25 19.59
N GLU A 33 32.61 -11.71 19.01
CA GLU A 33 33.15 -13.07 19.23
C GLU A 33 33.37 -13.37 20.71
N LYS A 34 33.98 -12.42 21.41
CA LYS A 34 34.17 -12.52 22.88
C LYS A 34 32.84 -12.60 23.62
N THR A 35 31.82 -11.87 23.19
CA THR A 35 30.48 -11.81 23.81
C THR A 35 29.70 -13.10 23.54
N LEU A 36 29.80 -13.65 22.34
CA LEU A 36 29.13 -14.88 21.90
C LEU A 36 29.73 -16.15 22.52
N LYS A 37 30.93 -16.07 23.14
CA LYS A 37 31.59 -17.21 23.85
C LYS A 37 31.69 -18.46 22.98
N GLY A 38 31.99 -18.30 21.69
CA GLY A 38 32.17 -19.39 20.74
C GLY A 38 30.93 -19.73 19.91
N ALA A 39 29.77 -19.10 20.14
CA ALA A 39 28.66 -19.19 19.20
C ALA A 39 29.01 -18.44 17.90
N PRO A 40 28.61 -18.94 16.72
CA PRO A 40 28.90 -18.28 15.45
C PRO A 40 28.12 -16.97 15.30
N LEU A 41 28.69 -16.00 14.53
CA LEU A 41 28.09 -14.68 14.28
C LEU A 41 26.69 -14.77 13.65
N GLU A 42 26.48 -15.80 12.84
CA GLU A 42 25.21 -16.07 12.15
C GLU A 42 24.03 -16.23 13.11
N THR A 43 24.28 -16.56 14.40
CA THR A 43 23.23 -16.62 15.43
C THR A 43 22.58 -15.26 15.70
N LEU A 44 23.22 -14.15 15.31
CA LEU A 44 22.69 -12.79 15.40
C LEU A 44 21.92 -12.38 14.14
N THR A 45 22.06 -13.14 13.05
CA THR A 45 21.35 -12.89 11.80
C THR A 45 19.89 -13.35 11.93
N ARG A 46 18.96 -12.45 11.64
CA ARG A 46 17.54 -12.78 11.53
C ARG A 46 17.16 -12.93 10.06
N GLN A 47 15.97 -13.42 9.77
CA GLN A 47 15.44 -13.54 8.43
C GLN A 47 14.03 -12.97 8.35
N THR A 48 13.71 -12.33 7.22
CA THR A 48 12.34 -11.97 6.87
C THR A 48 11.50 -13.25 6.68
N LEU A 49 10.20 -13.12 6.48
CA LEU A 49 9.34 -14.29 6.18
C LEU A 49 9.75 -15.00 4.88
N GLU A 50 10.33 -14.29 3.94
CA GLU A 50 10.79 -14.82 2.65
C GLU A 50 12.28 -15.16 2.63
N GLY A 51 12.93 -15.25 3.80
CA GLY A 51 14.30 -15.72 3.96
C GLY A 51 15.39 -14.69 3.66
N LEU A 52 15.06 -13.40 3.46
CA LEU A 52 16.06 -12.35 3.30
C LEU A 52 16.82 -12.14 4.62
N PRO A 53 18.17 -12.12 4.62
CA PRO A 53 18.95 -12.00 5.83
C PRO A 53 18.89 -10.57 6.40
N ILE A 54 18.76 -10.47 7.71
CA ILE A 54 18.89 -9.21 8.47
C ILE A 54 20.13 -9.34 9.34
N LEU A 55 21.20 -8.67 8.92
CA LEU A 55 22.49 -8.73 9.59
C LEU A 55 22.50 -7.91 10.88
N PRO A 56 23.38 -8.23 11.85
CA PRO A 56 23.48 -7.47 13.09
C PRO A 56 24.13 -6.10 12.93
N LEU A 57 24.88 -5.86 11.83
CA LEU A 57 25.55 -4.60 11.53
C LEU A 57 25.62 -4.39 10.03
N TYR A 58 25.36 -3.16 9.61
CA TYR A 58 25.48 -2.69 8.23
C TYR A 58 26.47 -1.54 8.16
N GLU A 59 27.23 -1.49 7.07
CA GLU A 59 28.10 -0.35 6.76
C GLU A 59 27.27 0.79 6.17
N ALA A 60 27.80 2.01 6.20
CA ALA A 60 27.18 3.14 5.52
C ALA A 60 27.08 2.83 4.02
N ALA A 61 25.94 3.14 3.43
CA ALA A 61 25.71 2.95 2.01
C ALA A 61 25.39 4.28 1.34
N GLU A 62 25.86 4.42 0.09
CA GLU A 62 25.40 5.52 -0.75
C GLU A 62 24.01 5.20 -1.32
N THR A 63 23.12 6.16 -1.27
CA THR A 63 21.77 6.02 -1.84
C THR A 63 21.81 6.30 -3.34
N ALA A 64 21.24 5.38 -4.11
CA ALA A 64 20.99 5.53 -5.53
C ALA A 64 19.51 5.22 -5.90
N PHE A 65 18.62 5.19 -4.93
CA PHE A 65 17.22 4.83 -5.19
C PHE A 65 16.38 6.05 -5.57
N PRO A 66 15.42 5.89 -6.51
CA PRO A 66 14.48 6.96 -6.82
C PRO A 66 13.62 7.27 -5.59
N ALA A 67 13.59 8.52 -5.19
CA ALA A 67 12.70 9.00 -4.14
C ALA A 67 11.34 9.43 -4.72
N ARG A 68 10.36 9.77 -3.88
CA ARG A 68 9.12 10.42 -4.34
C ARG A 68 9.44 11.80 -4.93
N ALA A 69 8.58 12.25 -5.85
CA ALA A 69 8.82 13.48 -6.61
C ALA A 69 8.68 14.76 -5.77
N ALA A 70 7.88 14.74 -4.72
CA ALA A 70 7.59 15.89 -3.87
C ALA A 70 7.56 15.50 -2.39
N PRO A 71 7.88 16.40 -1.46
CA PRO A 71 7.71 16.15 -0.03
C PRO A 71 6.22 16.03 0.35
N GLY A 72 5.95 15.33 1.45
CA GLY A 72 4.58 15.09 1.93
C GLY A 72 3.88 13.93 1.20
N TRP A 73 2.66 13.67 1.59
CA TRP A 73 1.76 12.68 1.00
C TRP A 73 0.32 13.17 1.05
N ASP A 74 -0.52 12.59 0.23
CA ASP A 74 -1.97 12.78 0.29
C ASP A 74 -2.57 11.88 1.39
N ALA A 75 -3.13 12.50 2.44
CA ALA A 75 -3.87 11.82 3.49
C ALA A 75 -5.29 11.50 2.98
N ARG A 76 -5.43 10.37 2.28
CA ARG A 76 -6.70 9.95 1.66
C ARG A 76 -7.62 9.29 2.68
N ALA A 77 -8.83 9.82 2.83
CA ALA A 77 -9.85 9.23 3.67
C ALA A 77 -10.67 8.17 2.93
N ARG A 78 -10.83 6.99 3.54
CA ARG A 78 -11.77 5.97 3.05
C ARG A 78 -13.19 6.38 3.46
N VAL A 79 -14.11 6.43 2.50
CA VAL A 79 -15.54 6.58 2.72
C VAL A 79 -16.17 5.19 2.68
N ALA A 80 -16.68 4.75 3.80
CA ALA A 80 -17.20 3.40 3.99
C ALA A 80 -18.59 3.35 4.62
N HIS A 81 -19.25 4.49 4.83
CA HIS A 81 -20.62 4.51 5.33
C HIS A 81 -21.55 3.79 4.34
N GLY A 82 -22.34 2.87 4.85
CA GLY A 82 -23.04 1.92 4.02
C GLY A 82 -24.02 2.50 3.00
N ASP A 83 -24.72 3.60 3.26
CA ASP A 83 -25.64 4.24 2.30
C ASP A 83 -25.06 5.51 1.69
N ALA A 84 -25.56 5.89 0.50
CA ALA A 84 -25.03 7.01 -0.27
C ALA A 84 -25.18 8.38 0.43
N ALA A 85 -26.23 8.61 1.21
CA ALA A 85 -26.43 9.88 1.91
C ALA A 85 -25.48 10.02 3.10
N GLY A 86 -25.32 8.94 3.88
CA GLY A 86 -24.33 8.87 4.94
C GLY A 86 -22.88 8.97 4.40
N ALA A 87 -22.62 8.37 3.24
CA ALA A 87 -21.35 8.49 2.55
C ALA A 87 -21.03 9.94 2.14
N ALA A 88 -22.01 10.71 1.66
CA ALA A 88 -21.83 12.14 1.36
C ALA A 88 -21.48 12.94 2.62
N ALA A 89 -22.19 12.72 3.72
CA ALA A 89 -21.89 13.38 4.98
C ALA A 89 -20.50 13.02 5.52
N GLU A 90 -20.11 11.74 5.41
CA GLU A 90 -18.77 11.26 5.77
C GLU A 90 -17.69 11.89 4.89
N ALA A 91 -17.91 11.95 3.58
CA ALA A 91 -16.98 12.54 2.61
C ALA A 91 -16.71 14.01 2.94
N LEU A 92 -17.77 14.82 3.09
CA LEU A 92 -17.66 16.24 3.43
C LEU A 92 -17.04 16.46 4.80
N GLY A 93 -17.39 15.65 5.80
CA GLY A 93 -16.78 15.70 7.12
C GLY A 93 -15.27 15.38 7.08
N ASN A 94 -14.85 14.37 6.34
CA ASN A 94 -13.44 14.03 6.17
C ASN A 94 -12.64 15.17 5.51
N LEU A 95 -13.17 15.77 4.45
CA LEU A 95 -12.53 16.90 3.76
C LEU A 95 -12.46 18.15 4.67
N ALA A 96 -13.56 18.49 5.35
CA ALA A 96 -13.61 19.63 6.27
C ALA A 96 -12.63 19.49 7.44
N GLU A 97 -12.29 18.25 7.83
CA GLU A 97 -11.42 17.95 8.94
C GLU A 97 -9.98 17.56 8.50
N GLY A 98 -9.59 17.85 7.25
CA GLY A 98 -8.19 17.82 6.80
C GLY A 98 -7.78 16.62 5.95
N ALA A 99 -8.70 15.78 5.47
CA ALA A 99 -8.35 14.81 4.43
C ALA A 99 -8.01 15.52 3.11
N GLY A 100 -6.94 15.08 2.45
CA GLY A 100 -6.51 15.64 1.16
C GLY A 100 -7.35 15.13 -0.02
N SER A 101 -7.85 13.90 0.07
CA SER A 101 -8.66 13.24 -0.96
C SER A 101 -9.55 12.14 -0.38
N LEU A 102 -10.40 11.55 -1.22
CA LEU A 102 -11.35 10.52 -0.83
C LEU A 102 -11.12 9.22 -1.59
N LEU A 103 -11.37 8.08 -0.92
CA LEU A 103 -11.49 6.76 -1.53
C LEU A 103 -12.92 6.25 -1.29
N ILE A 104 -13.67 6.05 -2.37
CA ILE A 104 -15.02 5.48 -2.32
C ILE A 104 -14.93 3.99 -2.61
N THR A 105 -15.19 3.15 -1.61
CA THR A 105 -15.33 1.71 -1.79
C THR A 105 -16.75 1.42 -2.23
N ILE A 106 -16.95 0.97 -3.46
CA ILE A 106 -18.26 0.67 -4.04
C ILE A 106 -18.57 -0.81 -3.86
N ASP A 107 -19.61 -1.08 -3.12
CA ASP A 107 -20.14 -2.44 -2.91
C ASP A 107 -21.66 -2.40 -2.94
N PRO A 108 -22.31 -2.82 -4.04
CA PRO A 108 -23.78 -2.83 -4.14
C PRO A 108 -24.48 -3.63 -3.02
N THR A 109 -23.78 -4.58 -2.40
CA THR A 109 -24.33 -5.35 -1.26
C THR A 109 -24.31 -4.54 0.04
N GLY A 110 -23.52 -3.49 0.13
CA GLY A 110 -23.32 -2.69 1.34
C GLY A 110 -22.58 -3.40 2.47
N ALA A 111 -22.00 -4.57 2.21
CA ALA A 111 -21.32 -5.39 3.23
C ALA A 111 -19.94 -4.84 3.59
N ALA A 112 -19.18 -4.34 2.59
CA ALA A 112 -17.79 -3.91 2.74
C ALA A 112 -17.53 -2.48 2.25
N GLY A 113 -18.54 -1.79 1.72
CA GLY A 113 -18.43 -0.45 1.15
C GLY A 113 -19.77 0.27 1.09
N VAL A 114 -19.79 1.34 0.31
CA VAL A 114 -21.01 2.13 0.07
C VAL A 114 -21.90 1.40 -0.93
N ALA A 115 -23.18 1.24 -0.61
CA ALA A 115 -24.19 0.61 -1.47
C ALA A 115 -24.49 1.51 -2.68
N ILE A 116 -23.68 1.37 -3.72
CA ILE A 116 -23.76 2.11 -4.99
C ILE A 116 -23.87 1.11 -6.14
N GLY A 117 -24.95 1.24 -6.94
CA GLY A 117 -25.17 0.44 -8.14
C GLY A 117 -25.51 1.30 -9.36
N SER A 118 -25.51 2.65 -9.24
CA SER A 118 -25.82 3.54 -10.35
C SER A 118 -25.06 4.87 -10.27
N ALA A 119 -25.09 5.63 -11.38
CA ALA A 119 -24.49 6.96 -11.45
C ALA A 119 -25.16 7.94 -10.48
N GLU A 120 -26.48 7.85 -10.30
CA GLU A 120 -27.25 8.71 -9.41
C GLU A 120 -26.89 8.44 -7.95
N GLN A 121 -26.63 7.17 -7.59
CA GLN A 121 -26.21 6.82 -6.23
C GLN A 121 -24.78 7.29 -5.96
N LEU A 122 -23.87 7.20 -6.95
CA LEU A 122 -22.53 7.77 -6.83
C LEU A 122 -22.59 9.30 -6.73
N ALA A 123 -23.43 9.96 -7.54
CA ALA A 123 -23.67 11.40 -7.45
C ALA A 123 -24.14 11.80 -6.05
N ARG A 124 -25.06 11.04 -5.48
CA ARG A 124 -25.54 11.28 -4.12
C ARG A 124 -24.48 11.04 -3.05
N ALA A 125 -23.62 10.03 -3.22
CA ALA A 125 -22.51 9.77 -2.28
C ALA A 125 -21.41 10.84 -2.34
N LEU A 126 -21.34 11.59 -3.43
CA LEU A 126 -20.39 12.71 -3.64
C LEU A 126 -21.09 14.08 -3.62
N GLU A 127 -22.34 14.15 -3.14
CA GLU A 127 -23.09 15.41 -3.07
C GLU A 127 -22.33 16.45 -2.24
N GLY A 128 -22.07 17.63 -2.85
CA GLY A 128 -21.31 18.71 -2.23
C GLY A 128 -19.78 18.59 -2.36
N VAL A 129 -19.24 17.48 -2.86
CA VAL A 129 -17.81 17.34 -3.13
C VAL A 129 -17.44 18.03 -4.44
N LEU A 130 -16.49 18.97 -4.37
CA LEU A 130 -15.99 19.70 -5.54
C LEU A 130 -14.83 18.90 -6.17
N LEU A 131 -15.10 18.21 -7.28
CA LEU A 131 -14.16 17.29 -7.93
C LEU A 131 -12.90 17.97 -8.51
N ASP A 132 -12.95 19.25 -8.77
CA ASP A 132 -11.80 20.08 -9.20
C ASP A 132 -10.88 20.47 -8.03
N VAL A 133 -11.33 20.33 -6.79
CA VAL A 133 -10.60 20.66 -5.56
C VAL A 133 -10.19 19.40 -4.81
N ALA A 134 -11.10 18.45 -4.63
CA ALA A 134 -10.89 17.22 -3.86
C ALA A 134 -10.73 16.01 -4.80
N PRO A 135 -9.54 15.41 -4.91
CA PRO A 135 -9.36 14.18 -5.68
C PRO A 135 -10.22 13.03 -5.14
N VAL A 136 -10.82 12.26 -6.04
CA VAL A 136 -11.65 11.10 -5.70
C VAL A 136 -11.10 9.85 -6.33
N ALA A 137 -10.87 8.83 -5.50
CA ALA A 137 -10.48 7.49 -5.91
C ALA A 137 -11.65 6.51 -5.75
N LEU A 138 -11.71 5.50 -6.63
CA LEU A 138 -12.69 4.42 -6.57
C LEU A 138 -12.03 3.11 -6.15
N ASP A 139 -12.82 2.23 -5.53
CA ASP A 139 -12.50 0.83 -5.32
C ASP A 139 -13.79 0.04 -5.57
N ALA A 140 -13.91 -0.58 -6.75
CA ALA A 140 -15.17 -1.13 -7.22
C ALA A 140 -15.04 -2.54 -7.84
N GLY A 141 -13.89 -3.20 -7.71
CA GLY A 141 -13.67 -4.54 -8.21
C GLY A 141 -14.06 -4.69 -9.69
N PHE A 142 -14.82 -5.73 -10.04
CA PHE A 142 -15.29 -5.96 -11.41
C PHE A 142 -16.33 -4.93 -11.90
N LEU A 143 -16.92 -4.15 -11.02
CA LEU A 143 -17.79 -3.03 -11.39
C LEU A 143 -16.98 -1.78 -11.82
N GLY A 144 -15.66 -1.81 -11.66
CA GLY A 144 -14.74 -0.70 -11.94
C GLY A 144 -14.98 0.05 -13.24
N PRO A 145 -15.12 -0.60 -14.41
CA PRO A 145 -15.37 0.11 -15.67
C PRO A 145 -16.66 0.95 -15.64
N LYS A 146 -17.73 0.45 -15.04
CA LYS A 146 -19.00 1.20 -14.90
C LYS A 146 -18.89 2.34 -13.88
N ALA A 147 -18.26 2.07 -12.74
CA ALA A 147 -18.02 3.10 -11.73
C ALA A 147 -17.13 4.23 -12.26
N ALA A 148 -16.12 3.91 -13.08
CA ALA A 148 -15.29 4.89 -13.77
C ALA A 148 -16.11 5.76 -14.75
N ASP A 149 -17.05 5.16 -15.49
CA ASP A 149 -17.97 5.91 -16.36
C ASP A 149 -18.87 6.84 -15.57
N TRP A 150 -19.40 6.39 -14.44
CA TRP A 150 -20.22 7.23 -13.57
C TRP A 150 -19.43 8.41 -13.02
N LEU A 151 -18.22 8.17 -12.51
CA LEU A 151 -17.35 9.22 -11.98
C LEU A 151 -16.92 10.20 -13.10
N GLY A 152 -16.58 9.69 -14.29
CA GLY A 152 -16.27 10.51 -15.44
C GLY A 152 -17.47 11.38 -15.88
N ALA A 153 -18.68 10.86 -15.83
CA ALA A 153 -19.88 11.65 -16.14
C ALA A 153 -20.12 12.77 -15.12
N LEU A 154 -19.85 12.53 -13.84
CA LEU A 154 -19.93 13.54 -12.78
C LEU A 154 -18.86 14.63 -12.91
N GLY A 155 -17.65 14.25 -13.33
CA GLY A 155 -16.53 15.17 -13.50
C GLY A 155 -16.60 16.03 -14.78
N LYS A 156 -17.62 15.87 -15.61
CA LYS A 156 -17.71 16.50 -16.94
C LYS A 156 -17.62 18.05 -16.89
N ASP A 157 -18.11 18.66 -15.84
CA ASP A 157 -18.07 20.10 -15.62
C ASP A 157 -16.87 20.55 -14.75
N ALA A 158 -15.97 19.63 -14.42
CA ALA A 158 -14.76 19.82 -13.62
C ALA A 158 -13.51 19.33 -14.38
N PRO A 159 -13.05 20.01 -15.44
CA PRO A 159 -11.94 19.53 -16.29
C PRO A 159 -10.59 19.47 -15.56
N ALA A 160 -10.46 20.12 -14.41
CA ALA A 160 -9.29 20.04 -13.55
C ALA A 160 -9.34 18.87 -12.55
N ALA A 161 -10.45 18.08 -12.55
CA ALA A 161 -10.63 16.97 -11.62
C ALA A 161 -9.47 15.96 -11.66
N GLN A 162 -9.04 15.58 -10.47
CA GLN A 162 -8.03 14.53 -10.28
C GLN A 162 -8.75 13.24 -9.91
N LEU A 163 -9.14 12.48 -10.92
CA LEU A 163 -9.86 11.22 -10.75
C LEU A 163 -8.87 10.07 -10.64
N ALA A 164 -9.03 9.23 -9.63
CA ALA A 164 -8.31 7.98 -9.53
C ALA A 164 -9.31 6.83 -9.78
N LEU A 165 -9.34 6.33 -11.02
CA LEU A 165 -10.33 5.32 -11.41
C LEU A 165 -10.06 3.96 -10.75
N HIS A 166 -8.81 3.70 -10.41
CA HIS A 166 -8.35 2.49 -9.70
C HIS A 166 -8.92 1.19 -10.28
N LEU A 167 -8.95 1.11 -11.63
CA LEU A 167 -9.34 -0.11 -12.32
C LEU A 167 -8.34 -1.22 -11.93
N ASP A 168 -8.83 -2.30 -11.30
CA ASP A 168 -7.96 -3.39 -10.82
C ASP A 168 -8.66 -4.75 -10.92
N PRO A 169 -8.97 -5.24 -12.13
CA PRO A 169 -9.63 -6.51 -12.31
C PRO A 169 -8.77 -7.71 -11.89
N LEU A 170 -7.42 -7.61 -11.90
CA LEU A 170 -6.56 -8.73 -11.55
C LEU A 170 -6.53 -8.98 -10.04
N SER A 171 -6.53 -7.93 -9.20
CA SER A 171 -6.66 -8.13 -7.75
C SER A 171 -8.05 -8.62 -7.37
N ALA A 172 -9.10 -8.14 -8.06
CA ALA A 172 -10.46 -8.65 -7.87
C ALA A 172 -10.56 -10.15 -8.24
N PHE A 173 -9.94 -10.57 -9.34
CA PHE A 173 -9.86 -11.96 -9.76
C PHE A 173 -9.10 -12.82 -8.74
N ALA A 174 -7.92 -12.37 -8.33
CA ALA A 174 -7.10 -13.08 -7.35
C ALA A 174 -7.80 -13.24 -6.00
N ALA A 175 -8.54 -12.22 -5.54
CA ALA A 175 -9.28 -12.26 -4.29
C ALA A 175 -10.50 -13.20 -4.35
N ALA A 176 -11.27 -13.12 -5.45
CA ALA A 176 -12.49 -13.92 -5.63
C ALA A 176 -12.22 -15.39 -6.01
N GLY A 177 -11.08 -15.66 -6.67
CA GLY A 177 -10.78 -16.98 -7.26
C GLY A 177 -11.49 -17.23 -8.58
N GLU A 178 -12.39 -16.33 -8.98
CA GLU A 178 -13.12 -16.40 -10.24
C GLU A 178 -13.43 -15.01 -10.78
N SER A 179 -13.63 -14.89 -12.09
CA SER A 179 -14.12 -13.68 -12.73
C SER A 179 -15.45 -13.95 -13.44
N PRO A 180 -16.41 -12.99 -13.39
CA PRO A 180 -17.69 -13.16 -14.07
C PRO A 180 -17.53 -12.94 -15.59
N GLY A 181 -17.15 -13.98 -16.31
CA GLY A 181 -16.68 -14.00 -17.68
C GLY A 181 -15.14 -14.05 -17.78
N PRO A 182 -14.57 -14.05 -19.00
CA PRO A 182 -13.12 -14.15 -19.19
C PRO A 182 -12.37 -12.97 -18.56
N ILE A 183 -11.31 -13.23 -17.80
CA ILE A 183 -10.52 -12.16 -17.15
C ILE A 183 -9.85 -11.25 -18.19
N GLU A 184 -9.47 -11.78 -19.34
CA GLU A 184 -8.95 -10.98 -20.45
C GLU A 184 -9.99 -9.99 -20.98
N ALA A 185 -11.28 -10.35 -20.98
CA ALA A 185 -12.35 -9.42 -21.37
C ALA A 185 -12.50 -8.28 -20.35
N HIS A 186 -12.34 -8.56 -19.05
CA HIS A 186 -12.31 -7.53 -18.02
C HIS A 186 -11.12 -6.58 -18.17
N LEU A 187 -9.93 -7.09 -18.51
CA LEU A 187 -8.76 -6.26 -18.82
C LEU A 187 -9.02 -5.34 -20.01
N ILE A 188 -9.60 -5.86 -21.10
CA ILE A 188 -9.94 -5.07 -22.30
C ILE A 188 -11.00 -4.02 -21.97
N ALA A 189 -12.05 -4.37 -21.24
CA ALA A 189 -13.11 -3.43 -20.86
C ALA A 189 -12.56 -2.30 -19.98
N ALA A 190 -11.74 -2.63 -18.98
CA ALA A 190 -11.10 -1.66 -18.11
C ALA A 190 -10.16 -0.72 -18.90
N ALA A 191 -9.31 -1.27 -19.77
CA ALA A 191 -8.40 -0.47 -20.59
C ALA A 191 -9.15 0.42 -21.60
N THR A 192 -10.25 -0.05 -22.19
CA THR A 192 -11.08 0.74 -23.11
C THR A 192 -11.71 1.94 -22.41
N VAL A 193 -12.27 1.74 -21.21
CA VAL A 193 -12.85 2.83 -20.40
C VAL A 193 -11.74 3.78 -19.94
N GLY A 194 -10.62 3.26 -19.44
CA GLY A 194 -9.47 4.07 -19.01
C GLY A 194 -8.94 4.94 -20.17
N ALA A 195 -8.69 4.36 -21.34
CA ALA A 195 -8.19 5.10 -22.49
C ALA A 195 -9.17 6.18 -22.97
N ARG A 196 -10.47 5.91 -22.93
CA ARG A 196 -11.50 6.91 -23.28
C ARG A 196 -11.54 8.08 -22.31
N LEU A 197 -11.31 7.85 -21.03
CA LEU A 197 -11.32 8.86 -19.97
C LEU A 197 -9.96 9.61 -19.86
N ALA A 198 -8.90 9.10 -20.47
CA ALA A 198 -7.57 9.70 -20.40
C ALA A 198 -7.51 11.10 -21.02
N ALA A 199 -8.14 11.33 -22.17
CA ALA A 199 -8.11 12.61 -22.87
C ALA A 199 -8.95 13.70 -22.15
N PRO A 200 -10.21 13.45 -21.71
CA PRO A 200 -10.97 14.45 -20.97
C PRO A 200 -10.43 14.72 -19.57
N TYR A 201 -9.72 13.76 -18.97
CA TYR A 201 -9.14 13.88 -17.63
C TYR A 201 -7.62 13.66 -17.66
N PRO A 202 -6.83 14.63 -18.10
CA PRO A 202 -5.39 14.47 -18.28
C PRO A 202 -4.62 14.19 -16.97
N LYS A 203 -5.21 14.52 -15.83
CA LYS A 203 -4.63 14.24 -14.49
C LYS A 203 -5.13 12.93 -13.88
N ALA A 204 -6.02 12.19 -14.55
CA ALA A 204 -6.56 10.96 -13.99
C ALA A 204 -5.51 9.85 -13.95
N SER A 205 -5.44 9.15 -12.82
CA SER A 205 -4.85 7.82 -12.76
C SER A 205 -5.90 6.78 -13.14
N LEU A 206 -5.53 5.83 -13.98
CA LEU A 206 -6.47 4.89 -14.59
C LEU A 206 -6.52 3.56 -13.84
N PHE A 207 -5.37 2.98 -13.57
CA PHE A 207 -5.27 1.68 -12.93
C PHE A 207 -4.60 1.76 -11.57
N LEU A 208 -5.02 0.86 -10.66
CA LEU A 208 -4.30 0.53 -9.44
C LEU A 208 -3.70 -0.87 -9.61
N ALA A 209 -2.40 -0.97 -9.75
CA ALA A 209 -1.68 -2.23 -9.76
C ALA A 209 -1.40 -2.65 -8.32
N SER A 210 -2.36 -3.32 -7.67
CA SER A 210 -2.31 -3.59 -6.25
C SER A 210 -1.78 -4.98 -5.92
N GLY A 211 -0.64 -5.05 -5.23
CA GLY A 211 -0.14 -6.29 -4.63
C GLY A 211 -0.78 -6.65 -3.29
N ARG A 212 -1.60 -5.77 -2.74
CA ARG A 212 -2.20 -5.94 -1.40
C ARG A 212 -2.93 -7.26 -1.21
N VAL A 213 -3.57 -7.77 -2.25
CA VAL A 213 -4.28 -9.06 -2.20
C VAL A 213 -3.35 -10.21 -1.78
N VAL A 214 -2.09 -10.17 -2.21
CA VAL A 214 -1.05 -11.13 -1.82
C VAL A 214 -0.70 -10.96 -0.35
N HIS A 215 -0.45 -9.73 0.09
CA HIS A 215 -0.13 -9.41 1.49
C HIS A 215 -1.27 -9.82 2.43
N GLU A 216 -2.51 -9.43 2.14
CA GLU A 216 -3.67 -9.71 2.98
C GLU A 216 -3.95 -11.23 3.09
N ALA A 217 -3.58 -12.01 2.08
CA ALA A 217 -3.68 -13.48 2.12
C ALA A 217 -2.53 -14.18 2.86
N GLY A 218 -1.56 -13.44 3.40
CA GLY A 218 -0.42 -14.00 4.14
C GLY A 218 0.87 -14.08 3.34
N GLY A 219 0.91 -13.54 2.13
CA GLY A 219 2.13 -13.44 1.32
C GLY A 219 3.14 -12.45 1.90
N GLY A 220 4.40 -12.61 1.50
CA GLY A 220 5.49 -11.71 1.87
C GLY A 220 5.65 -10.52 0.93
N GLU A 221 6.56 -9.63 1.28
CA GLU A 221 6.73 -8.34 0.62
C GLU A 221 7.30 -8.46 -0.79
N ALA A 222 8.18 -9.45 -1.05
CA ALA A 222 8.71 -9.69 -2.40
C ALA A 222 7.63 -10.24 -3.33
N ALA A 223 6.75 -11.12 -2.83
CA ALA A 223 5.61 -11.63 -3.58
C ALA A 223 4.56 -10.54 -3.85
N GLU A 224 4.28 -9.70 -2.87
CA GLU A 224 3.40 -8.52 -3.01
C GLU A 224 3.89 -7.59 -4.12
N LEU A 225 5.18 -7.21 -4.07
CA LEU A 225 5.80 -6.34 -5.07
C LEU A 225 5.83 -6.99 -6.45
N ALA A 226 6.16 -8.27 -6.56
CA ALA A 226 6.17 -8.99 -7.82
C ALA A 226 4.79 -9.00 -8.49
N PHE A 227 3.73 -9.24 -7.70
CA PHE A 227 2.35 -9.15 -8.17
C PHE A 227 2.01 -7.75 -8.67
N ALA A 228 2.31 -6.71 -7.88
CA ALA A 228 2.03 -5.32 -8.25
C ALA A 228 2.72 -4.92 -9.56
N ILE A 229 3.99 -5.28 -9.74
CA ILE A 229 4.76 -5.00 -10.97
C ILE A 229 4.20 -5.78 -12.15
N ALA A 230 3.82 -7.05 -11.97
CA ALA A 230 3.22 -7.86 -13.03
C ALA A 230 1.83 -7.36 -13.44
N ALA A 231 1.01 -6.94 -12.47
CA ALA A 231 -0.27 -6.28 -12.73
C ALA A 231 -0.06 -4.96 -13.49
N GLY A 232 0.89 -4.14 -13.06
CA GLY A 232 1.24 -2.88 -13.72
C GLY A 232 1.67 -3.09 -15.19
N LEU A 233 2.48 -4.10 -15.46
CA LEU A 233 2.86 -4.45 -16.83
C LEU A 233 1.67 -4.94 -17.66
N ALA A 234 0.79 -5.76 -17.08
CA ALA A 234 -0.42 -6.25 -17.75
C ALA A 234 -1.36 -5.08 -18.11
N TYR A 235 -1.54 -4.11 -17.19
CA TYR A 235 -2.34 -2.90 -17.42
C TYR A 235 -1.71 -1.98 -18.44
N ALA A 236 -0.39 -1.77 -18.42
CA ALA A 236 0.32 -0.98 -19.43
C ALA A 236 0.16 -1.60 -20.82
N LYS A 237 0.32 -2.92 -20.96
CA LYS A 237 0.06 -3.66 -22.21
C LYS A 237 -1.39 -3.47 -22.68
N ALA A 238 -2.38 -3.53 -21.78
CA ALA A 238 -3.79 -3.34 -22.12
C ALA A 238 -4.11 -1.92 -22.57
N LEU A 239 -3.60 -0.91 -21.87
CA LEU A 239 -3.74 0.52 -22.22
C LEU A 239 -3.07 0.84 -23.57
N THR A 240 -1.90 0.31 -23.82
CA THR A 240 -1.20 0.50 -25.11
C THR A 240 -1.99 -0.11 -26.26
N ARG A 241 -2.60 -1.29 -26.07
CA ARG A 241 -3.51 -1.89 -27.06
C ARG A 241 -4.79 -1.07 -27.24
N ALA A 242 -5.22 -0.33 -26.21
CA ALA A 242 -6.34 0.59 -26.28
C ALA A 242 -5.98 1.97 -26.88
N GLY A 243 -4.71 2.19 -27.28
CA GLY A 243 -4.26 3.34 -28.04
C GLY A 243 -3.43 4.38 -27.29
N LEU A 244 -3.10 4.17 -26.02
CA LEU A 244 -2.19 5.07 -25.30
C LEU A 244 -0.72 4.80 -25.70
N ALA A 245 0.10 5.84 -25.69
CA ALA A 245 1.55 5.67 -25.75
C ALA A 245 2.07 4.97 -24.49
N VAL A 246 3.21 4.27 -24.59
CA VAL A 246 3.75 3.45 -23.48
C VAL A 246 4.06 4.30 -22.24
N ASP A 247 4.64 5.47 -22.44
CA ASP A 247 4.97 6.44 -21.37
C ASP A 247 3.70 6.95 -20.68
N ASP A 248 2.68 7.38 -21.44
CA ASP A 248 1.39 7.82 -20.89
C ASP A 248 0.67 6.67 -20.17
N ALA A 249 0.71 5.45 -20.70
CA ALA A 249 0.13 4.28 -20.05
C ALA A 249 0.76 3.99 -18.70
N LEU A 250 2.11 4.01 -18.59
CA LEU A 250 2.83 3.78 -17.34
C LEU A 250 2.63 4.92 -16.34
N ASP A 251 2.57 6.18 -16.79
CA ASP A 251 2.35 7.34 -15.90
C ASP A 251 0.95 7.35 -15.27
N ARG A 252 -0.01 6.65 -15.85
CA ARG A 252 -1.40 6.57 -15.36
C ARG A 252 -1.70 5.36 -14.49
N ILE A 253 -0.67 4.58 -14.14
CA ILE A 253 -0.78 3.44 -13.23
C ILE A 253 -0.24 3.84 -11.87
N VAL A 254 -0.99 3.52 -10.81
CA VAL A 254 -0.60 3.67 -9.41
C VAL A 254 -0.27 2.28 -8.88
N LEU A 255 0.84 2.13 -8.16
CA LEU A 255 1.16 0.91 -7.43
C LEU A 255 0.42 0.91 -6.09
N GLY A 256 -0.32 -0.16 -5.80
CA GLY A 256 -0.98 -0.35 -4.51
C GLY A 256 -0.21 -1.33 -3.64
N VAL A 257 0.18 -0.91 -2.43
CA VAL A 257 0.90 -1.76 -1.47
C VAL A 257 0.26 -1.70 -0.09
N ALA A 258 0.43 -2.77 0.68
CA ALA A 258 0.01 -2.80 2.07
C ALA A 258 1.03 -2.07 2.97
N ALA A 259 0.54 -1.36 3.97
CA ALA A 259 1.32 -0.82 5.06
C ALA A 259 0.95 -1.55 6.35
N ASP A 260 1.90 -2.20 6.99
CA ASP A 260 1.70 -2.89 8.26
C ASP A 260 2.64 -2.39 9.36
N ALA A 261 2.62 -3.05 10.51
CA ALA A 261 3.36 -2.63 11.69
C ALA A 261 4.87 -2.93 11.62
N ASP A 262 5.36 -3.69 10.63
CA ASP A 262 6.81 -3.88 10.41
C ASP A 262 7.40 -2.65 9.73
N TYR A 263 7.88 -1.72 10.56
CA TYR A 263 8.35 -0.41 10.13
C TYR A 263 9.47 -0.49 9.09
N PHE A 264 10.55 -1.19 9.41
CA PHE A 264 11.73 -1.20 8.54
C PHE A 264 11.46 -1.90 7.20
N LEU A 265 10.75 -3.02 7.26
CA LEU A 265 10.38 -3.76 6.07
C LEU A 265 9.37 -2.97 5.22
N GLY A 266 8.44 -2.26 5.86
CA GLY A 266 7.50 -1.36 5.20
C GLY A 266 8.21 -0.21 4.47
N VAL A 267 9.21 0.44 5.09
CA VAL A 267 10.04 1.47 4.45
C VAL A 267 10.80 0.91 3.26
N ALA A 268 11.47 -0.24 3.42
CA ALA A 268 12.23 -0.89 2.36
C ALA A 268 11.33 -1.30 1.18
N LYS A 269 10.11 -1.80 1.46
CA LYS A 269 9.11 -2.19 0.46
C LYS A 269 8.71 -1.04 -0.46
N LEU A 270 8.40 0.12 0.10
CA LEU A 270 8.02 1.31 -0.69
C LEU A 270 9.16 1.82 -1.57
N ARG A 271 10.38 1.84 -1.03
CA ARG A 271 11.58 2.21 -1.78
C ARG A 271 11.89 1.19 -2.88
N ALA A 272 11.73 -0.11 -2.60
CA ALA A 272 11.88 -1.18 -3.58
C ALA A 272 10.83 -1.08 -4.69
N ALA A 273 9.57 -0.74 -4.38
CA ALA A 273 8.52 -0.53 -5.37
C ALA A 273 8.90 0.54 -6.40
N ARG A 274 9.46 1.68 -5.98
CA ARG A 274 9.92 2.74 -6.88
C ARG A 274 11.05 2.27 -7.78
N ARG A 275 12.02 1.55 -7.22
CA ARG A 275 13.13 0.99 -7.98
C ARG A 275 12.66 0.01 -9.03
N LEU A 276 11.76 -0.89 -8.67
CA LEU A 276 11.18 -1.89 -9.57
C LEU A 276 10.40 -1.24 -10.72
N TRP A 277 9.59 -0.21 -10.41
CA TRP A 277 8.85 0.52 -11.42
C TRP A 277 9.76 1.25 -12.40
N SER A 278 10.79 1.93 -11.90
CA SER A 278 11.80 2.58 -12.74
C SER A 278 12.53 1.58 -13.65
N ARG A 279 12.83 0.38 -13.13
CA ARG A 279 13.44 -0.70 -13.93
C ARG A 279 12.48 -1.22 -15.00
N LEU A 280 11.19 -1.39 -14.67
CA LEU A 280 10.17 -1.81 -15.63
C LEU A 280 10.03 -0.77 -16.74
N ALA A 281 9.91 0.52 -16.41
CA ALA A 281 9.80 1.59 -17.39
C ALA A 281 11.02 1.64 -18.32
N GLY A 282 12.23 1.52 -17.75
CA GLY A 282 13.48 1.43 -18.52
C GLY A 282 13.52 0.24 -19.48
N ALA A 283 13.00 -0.92 -19.06
CA ALA A 283 12.86 -2.10 -19.93
C ALA A 283 11.84 -1.89 -21.06
N CYS A 284 10.86 -1.00 -20.86
CA CYS A 284 9.92 -0.57 -21.89
C CYS A 284 10.48 0.57 -22.78
N GLY A 285 11.71 1.02 -22.55
CA GLY A 285 12.35 2.09 -23.33
C GLY A 285 11.89 3.50 -22.97
N VAL A 286 11.26 3.69 -21.81
CA VAL A 286 10.73 4.99 -21.34
C VAL A 286 11.14 5.28 -19.90
N THR A 287 10.92 6.50 -19.45
CA THR A 287 11.07 6.91 -18.04
C THR A 287 9.70 7.23 -17.47
N ALA A 288 9.33 6.54 -16.38
CA ALA A 288 8.12 6.83 -15.64
C ALA A 288 8.40 6.81 -14.13
N ALA A 289 7.94 7.82 -13.43
CA ALA A 289 8.02 7.87 -11.98
C ALA A 289 6.93 6.99 -11.35
N ALA A 290 7.27 6.22 -10.33
CA ALA A 290 6.26 5.48 -9.59
C ALA A 290 5.35 6.42 -8.81
N LYS A 291 4.04 6.15 -8.85
CA LYS A 291 3.03 6.70 -7.94
C LYS A 291 2.60 5.56 -7.03
N ILE A 292 2.70 5.74 -5.72
CA ILE A 292 2.46 4.65 -4.75
C ILE A 292 1.35 5.06 -3.78
N GLU A 293 0.29 4.25 -3.75
CA GLU A 293 -0.73 4.30 -2.72
C GLU A 293 -0.47 3.19 -1.70
N ALA A 294 -0.22 3.56 -0.44
CA ALA A 294 -0.09 2.65 0.67
C ALA A 294 -1.40 2.59 1.46
N ARG A 295 -1.98 1.40 1.63
CA ARG A 295 -3.17 1.21 2.47
C ARG A 295 -2.81 0.37 3.68
N SER A 296 -3.32 0.73 4.85
CA SER A 296 -3.09 -0.08 6.06
C SER A 296 -3.59 -1.51 5.88
N SER A 297 -2.79 -2.46 6.36
CA SER A 297 -3.10 -3.88 6.32
C SER A 297 -4.23 -4.24 7.30
N GLY A 298 -5.22 -4.99 6.82
CA GLY A 298 -6.21 -5.65 7.68
C GLY A 298 -5.63 -6.84 8.43
N ARG A 299 -4.61 -7.48 7.86
CA ARG A 299 -3.93 -8.65 8.43
C ARG A 299 -3.38 -8.42 9.84
N MET A 300 -2.87 -7.21 10.13
CA MET A 300 -2.30 -6.85 11.42
C MET A 300 -3.33 -6.48 12.50
N LEU A 301 -4.59 -6.21 12.11
CA LEU A 301 -5.62 -5.78 13.05
C LEU A 301 -6.22 -6.97 13.80
N THR A 302 -6.46 -6.80 15.10
CA THR A 302 -7.02 -7.84 15.97
C THR A 302 -8.38 -7.45 16.53
N CYS A 303 -9.26 -8.44 16.69
CA CYS A 303 -10.52 -8.31 17.42
C CYS A 303 -10.29 -8.36 18.93
N ALA A 304 -9.31 -9.16 19.38
CA ALA A 304 -9.03 -9.38 20.80
C ALA A 304 -8.59 -8.10 21.52
N ASP A 305 -7.82 -7.24 20.85
CA ASP A 305 -7.37 -5.96 21.40
C ASP A 305 -7.46 -4.83 20.36
N PRO A 306 -8.67 -4.32 20.11
CA PRO A 306 -8.88 -3.31 19.08
C PRO A 306 -8.22 -1.97 19.39
N TRP A 307 -8.02 -1.63 20.67
CA TRP A 307 -7.39 -0.37 21.05
C TRP A 307 -5.90 -0.33 20.70
N THR A 308 -5.20 -1.45 20.79
CA THR A 308 -3.80 -1.59 20.34
C THR A 308 -3.67 -1.44 18.83
N ASN A 309 -4.74 -1.65 18.05
CA ASN A 309 -4.73 -1.40 16.61
C ASN A 309 -4.42 0.07 16.25
N MET A 310 -4.72 1.05 17.12
CA MET A 310 -4.33 2.44 16.88
C MET A 310 -2.79 2.59 16.81
N ILE A 311 -2.07 1.86 17.66
CA ILE A 311 -0.60 1.86 17.65
C ILE A 311 -0.07 1.19 16.39
N ARG A 312 -0.67 0.05 15.98
CA ARG A 312 -0.31 -0.64 14.74
C ARG A 312 -0.52 0.25 13.51
N LEU A 313 -1.67 0.94 13.44
CA LEU A 313 -1.96 1.89 12.37
C LEU A 313 -1.01 3.09 12.37
N THR A 314 -0.58 3.56 13.54
CA THR A 314 0.42 4.63 13.65
C THR A 314 1.77 4.17 13.12
N ALA A 315 2.22 2.96 13.48
CA ALA A 315 3.47 2.39 12.97
C ALA A 315 3.43 2.20 11.44
N ALA A 316 2.31 1.70 10.92
CA ALA A 316 2.09 1.51 9.49
C ALA A 316 2.09 2.84 8.72
N ALA A 317 1.41 3.87 9.25
CA ALA A 317 1.41 5.21 8.65
C ALA A 317 2.80 5.86 8.68
N PHE A 318 3.53 5.68 9.78
CA PHE A 318 4.89 6.16 9.92
C PHE A 318 5.83 5.50 8.90
N ALA A 319 5.75 4.18 8.74
CA ALA A 319 6.50 3.45 7.72
C ALA A 319 6.14 3.91 6.30
N ALA A 320 4.85 4.09 6.00
CA ALA A 320 4.39 4.55 4.70
C ALA A 320 4.88 5.97 4.37
N ALA A 321 4.81 6.89 5.33
CA ALA A 321 5.26 8.27 5.17
C ALA A 321 6.78 8.36 4.96
N THR A 322 7.59 7.66 5.77
CA THR A 322 9.05 7.65 5.67
C THR A 322 9.55 6.84 4.50
N GLY A 323 8.88 5.76 4.11
CA GLY A 323 9.18 4.96 2.93
C GLY A 323 8.81 5.64 1.61
N GLY A 324 8.12 6.80 1.67
CA GLY A 324 7.87 7.65 0.52
C GLY A 324 6.60 7.29 -0.26
N ALA A 325 5.52 6.84 0.39
CA ALA A 325 4.22 6.74 -0.25
C ALA A 325 3.74 8.12 -0.72
N ASP A 326 3.11 8.19 -1.91
CA ASP A 326 2.52 9.42 -2.43
C ASP A 326 1.12 9.65 -1.85
N VAL A 327 0.42 8.55 -1.57
CA VAL A 327 -0.93 8.54 -0.97
C VAL A 327 -0.94 7.52 0.16
N ILE A 328 -1.54 7.87 1.30
CA ILE A 328 -1.74 6.94 2.42
C ILE A 328 -3.22 6.86 2.74
N VAL A 329 -3.74 5.64 2.79
CA VAL A 329 -5.12 5.33 3.21
C VAL A 329 -5.06 4.50 4.49
N LEU A 330 -5.46 5.07 5.62
CA LEU A 330 -5.58 4.32 6.86
C LEU A 330 -7.00 3.81 7.06
N GLY A 331 -7.12 2.53 7.40
CA GLY A 331 -8.32 1.94 7.96
C GLY A 331 -8.58 2.41 9.38
N ALA A 332 -9.70 2.05 9.95
CA ALA A 332 -10.02 2.32 11.33
C ALA A 332 -9.50 1.22 12.27
N PHE A 333 -9.19 1.57 13.49
CA PHE A 333 -8.73 0.61 14.49
C PHE A 333 -9.78 -0.46 14.83
N THR A 334 -11.04 -0.22 14.46
CA THR A 334 -12.17 -1.13 14.63
C THR A 334 -12.51 -1.94 13.37
N ASP A 335 -11.75 -1.82 12.27
CA ASP A 335 -12.07 -2.51 11.01
C ASP A 335 -12.13 -4.04 11.15
N ALA A 336 -11.42 -4.62 12.13
CA ALA A 336 -11.52 -6.04 12.44
C ALA A 336 -12.87 -6.42 13.10
N LEU A 337 -13.57 -5.48 13.75
CA LEU A 337 -14.81 -5.69 14.45
C LEU A 337 -16.04 -5.39 13.58
N GLY A 338 -15.94 -4.43 12.67
CA GLY A 338 -17.05 -3.98 11.83
C GLY A 338 -16.92 -2.55 11.33
N PRO A 339 -17.99 -1.98 10.74
CA PRO A 339 -17.96 -0.63 10.21
C PRO A 339 -17.56 0.41 11.26
N PRO A 340 -16.63 1.33 10.94
CA PRO A 340 -16.10 2.26 11.90
C PRO A 340 -17.09 3.36 12.28
N THR A 341 -17.12 3.73 13.56
CA THR A 341 -17.82 4.93 14.03
C THR A 341 -17.12 6.21 13.56
N ALA A 342 -17.80 7.36 13.66
CA ALA A 342 -17.19 8.68 13.39
C ALA A 342 -15.91 8.92 14.23
N PHE A 343 -15.88 8.45 15.48
CA PHE A 343 -14.68 8.51 16.32
C PHE A 343 -13.53 7.70 15.72
N ALA A 344 -13.78 6.46 15.30
CA ALA A 344 -12.75 5.60 14.74
C ALA A 344 -12.19 6.17 13.41
N ARG A 345 -13.04 6.72 12.54
CA ARG A 345 -12.63 7.41 11.31
C ARG A 345 -11.77 8.65 11.60
N ARG A 346 -12.18 9.44 12.60
CA ARG A 346 -11.40 10.60 13.04
C ARG A 346 -10.00 10.22 13.51
N GLN A 347 -9.85 9.10 14.25
CA GLN A 347 -8.53 8.65 14.73
C GLN A 347 -7.61 8.30 13.55
N SER A 348 -8.08 7.59 12.53
CA SER A 348 -7.30 7.25 11.34
C SER A 348 -6.76 8.49 10.63
N ARG A 349 -7.60 9.52 10.48
CA ARG A 349 -7.19 10.80 9.88
C ARG A 349 -6.21 11.56 10.78
N ASN A 350 -6.51 11.65 12.08
CA ASN A 350 -5.65 12.37 13.03
C ASN A 350 -4.25 11.77 13.14
N ILE A 351 -4.10 10.45 13.04
CA ILE A 351 -2.78 9.81 12.98
C ILE A 351 -1.96 10.43 11.83
N GLN A 352 -2.53 10.54 10.63
CA GLN A 352 -1.82 11.09 9.49
C GLN A 352 -1.51 12.59 9.66
N LEU A 353 -2.46 13.37 10.18
CA LEU A 353 -2.27 14.81 10.41
C LEU A 353 -1.18 15.08 11.47
N VAL A 354 -1.15 14.32 12.56
CA VAL A 354 -0.08 14.43 13.56
C VAL A 354 1.28 14.11 12.94
N LEU A 355 1.39 13.06 12.13
CA LEU A 355 2.63 12.70 11.45
C LEU A 355 3.06 13.78 10.43
N ALA A 356 2.13 14.42 9.75
CA ALA A 356 2.43 15.47 8.77
C ALA A 356 2.77 16.80 9.44
N GLU A 357 1.91 17.28 10.33
CA GLU A 357 1.91 18.66 10.82
C GLU A 357 2.71 18.85 12.11
N GLU A 358 2.69 17.86 13.02
CA GLU A 358 3.40 17.96 14.31
C GLU A 358 4.76 17.23 14.27
N ALA A 359 4.81 16.00 13.74
CA ALA A 359 6.05 15.25 13.59
C ALA A 359 6.86 15.65 12.32
N HIS A 360 6.26 16.41 11.41
CA HIS A 360 6.89 17.00 10.23
C HIS A 360 7.54 15.97 9.27
N LEU A 361 7.07 14.74 9.22
CA LEU A 361 7.66 13.68 8.40
C LEU A 361 7.65 13.98 6.90
N GLY A 362 6.70 14.82 6.46
CA GLY A 362 6.58 15.21 5.06
C GLY A 362 7.63 16.22 4.57
N ARG A 363 8.49 16.78 5.45
CA ARG A 363 9.47 17.80 5.06
C ARG A 363 10.69 17.25 4.31
N VAL A 364 10.96 15.96 4.45
CA VAL A 364 12.10 15.30 3.80
C VAL A 364 11.58 14.26 2.82
N VAL A 365 12.15 14.24 1.63
CA VAL A 365 11.69 13.39 0.53
C VAL A 365 12.04 11.92 0.75
N ASP A 366 13.27 11.64 1.22
CA ASP A 366 13.74 10.29 1.57
C ASP A 366 14.53 10.33 2.89
N PRO A 367 13.83 10.32 4.04
CA PRO A 367 14.51 10.36 5.35
C PRO A 367 15.27 9.07 5.67
N ALA A 368 15.03 7.99 4.94
CA ALA A 368 15.70 6.69 5.10
C ALA A 368 16.99 6.59 4.26
N GLY A 369 17.23 7.54 3.37
CA GLY A 369 18.41 7.56 2.48
C GLY A 369 19.74 7.57 3.22
N GLY A 370 20.68 6.71 2.79
CA GLY A 370 22.01 6.57 3.41
C GLY A 370 22.08 5.63 4.61
N SER A 371 20.97 5.10 5.09
CA SER A 371 20.94 4.05 6.12
C SER A 371 21.42 2.73 5.52
N GLY A 372 22.61 2.24 5.90
CA GLY A 372 23.16 0.99 5.36
C GLY A 372 22.20 -0.20 5.48
N TYR A 373 21.48 -0.29 6.57
CA TYR A 373 20.44 -1.31 6.76
C TYR A 373 19.31 -1.17 5.74
N LEU A 374 18.71 0.01 5.63
CA LEU A 374 17.56 0.22 4.74
C LEU A 374 17.93 0.16 3.26
N GLU A 375 19.13 0.66 2.90
CA GLU A 375 19.63 0.55 1.52
C GLU A 375 19.81 -0.92 1.12
N THR A 376 20.45 -1.72 1.98
CA THR A 376 20.68 -3.15 1.72
C THR A 376 19.37 -3.91 1.66
N LEU A 377 18.48 -3.73 2.64
CA LEU A 377 17.17 -4.41 2.68
C LEU A 377 16.30 -4.03 1.46
N THR A 378 16.34 -2.75 1.04
CA THR A 378 15.65 -2.29 -0.16
C THR A 378 16.17 -3.00 -1.42
N ASP A 379 17.50 -3.14 -1.54
CA ASP A 379 18.14 -3.78 -2.69
C ASP A 379 17.83 -5.28 -2.76
N GLU A 380 17.99 -5.98 -1.64
CA GLU A 380 17.69 -7.41 -1.55
C GLU A 380 16.21 -7.70 -1.82
N LEU A 381 15.31 -6.92 -1.24
CA LEU A 381 13.87 -7.04 -1.47
C LEU A 381 13.51 -6.78 -2.95
N ALA A 382 14.10 -5.73 -3.55
CA ALA A 382 13.87 -5.44 -4.96
C ALA A 382 14.40 -6.55 -5.88
N ARG A 383 15.53 -7.19 -5.57
CA ARG A 383 16.03 -8.34 -6.33
C ARG A 383 15.12 -9.55 -6.19
N ALA A 384 14.73 -9.93 -4.98
CA ALA A 384 13.83 -11.05 -4.75
C ALA A 384 12.47 -10.85 -5.44
N ALA A 385 11.91 -9.65 -5.37
CA ALA A 385 10.66 -9.31 -6.07
C ALA A 385 10.83 -9.35 -7.60
N TRP A 386 11.97 -8.90 -8.13
CA TRP A 386 12.24 -8.95 -9.57
C TRP A 386 12.36 -10.38 -10.09
N GLU A 387 13.02 -11.27 -9.36
CA GLU A 387 13.11 -12.71 -9.69
C GLU A 387 11.74 -13.35 -9.73
N ARG A 388 10.88 -13.08 -8.75
CA ARG A 388 9.49 -13.56 -8.73
C ARG A 388 8.66 -12.99 -9.89
N PHE A 389 8.84 -11.70 -10.20
CA PHE A 389 8.21 -11.07 -11.36
C PHE A 389 8.63 -11.75 -12.68
N GLN A 390 9.92 -12.05 -12.83
CA GLN A 390 10.42 -12.77 -14.01
C GLN A 390 9.82 -14.18 -14.12
N ALA A 391 9.63 -14.88 -12.99
CA ALA A 391 8.95 -16.19 -12.98
C ALA A 391 7.47 -16.07 -13.41
N ILE A 392 6.75 -15.03 -12.96
CA ILE A 392 5.39 -14.71 -13.39
C ILE A 392 5.34 -14.47 -14.91
N GLU A 393 6.26 -13.66 -15.46
CA GLU A 393 6.29 -13.37 -16.90
C GLU A 393 6.69 -14.61 -17.72
N ALA A 394 7.61 -15.46 -17.21
CA ALA A 394 7.98 -16.74 -17.84
C ALA A 394 6.82 -17.74 -17.88
N ALA A 395 5.89 -17.68 -16.92
CA ALA A 395 4.66 -18.48 -16.94
C ALA A 395 3.60 -17.97 -17.93
N GLY A 396 3.88 -16.88 -18.66
CA GLY A 396 2.97 -16.26 -19.62
C GLY A 396 2.24 -15.02 -19.10
N GLY A 397 2.74 -14.41 -18.02
CA GLY A 397 2.21 -13.22 -17.36
C GLY A 397 1.27 -13.53 -16.22
N LEU A 398 0.80 -12.46 -15.54
CA LEU A 398 0.09 -12.59 -14.27
C LEU A 398 -1.22 -13.40 -14.38
N VAL A 399 -1.99 -13.25 -15.46
CA VAL A 399 -3.22 -14.04 -15.66
C VAL A 399 -2.90 -15.54 -15.63
N ARG A 400 -1.92 -15.98 -16.42
CA ARG A 400 -1.53 -17.40 -16.49
C ARG A 400 -0.92 -17.90 -15.19
N ALA A 401 -0.15 -17.07 -14.51
CA ALA A 401 0.43 -17.40 -13.20
C ALA A 401 -0.66 -17.59 -12.11
N LEU A 402 -1.73 -16.79 -12.15
CA LEU A 402 -2.89 -16.95 -11.28
C LEU A 402 -3.66 -18.24 -11.58
N GLU A 403 -4.01 -18.48 -12.86
CA GLU A 403 -4.72 -19.68 -13.31
C GLU A 403 -3.93 -20.97 -12.99
N ALA A 404 -2.60 -20.92 -13.09
CA ALA A 404 -1.71 -22.05 -12.79
C ALA A 404 -1.44 -22.24 -11.28
N GLY A 405 -1.92 -21.34 -10.41
CA GLY A 405 -1.72 -21.44 -8.96
C GLY A 405 -0.36 -20.94 -8.44
N LEU A 406 0.53 -20.46 -9.31
CA LEU A 406 1.90 -20.04 -8.93
C LEU A 406 1.91 -18.98 -7.82
N VAL A 407 1.00 -18.01 -7.88
CA VAL A 407 0.89 -16.95 -6.85
C VAL A 407 0.35 -17.54 -5.55
N ALA A 408 -0.66 -18.41 -5.62
CA ALA A 408 -1.25 -19.03 -4.43
C ALA A 408 -0.25 -19.94 -3.70
N GLU A 409 0.58 -20.69 -4.42
CA GLU A 409 1.66 -21.51 -3.85
C GLU A 409 2.68 -20.65 -3.08
N ALA A 410 3.09 -19.53 -3.65
CA ALA A 410 4.02 -18.60 -2.99
C ALA A 410 3.41 -17.98 -1.71
N VAL A 411 2.13 -17.64 -1.74
CA VAL A 411 1.39 -17.12 -0.58
C VAL A 411 1.26 -18.20 0.50
N GLU A 412 0.92 -19.44 0.13
CA GLU A 412 0.76 -20.55 1.08
C GLU A 412 2.08 -20.90 1.79
N ALA A 413 3.19 -20.90 1.06
CA ALA A 413 4.53 -21.12 1.64
C ALA A 413 4.84 -20.06 2.71
N THR A 414 4.58 -18.79 2.43
CA THR A 414 4.83 -17.69 3.38
C THR A 414 3.87 -17.74 4.56
N ARG A 415 2.60 -18.08 4.32
CA ARG A 415 1.58 -18.23 5.37
C ARG A 415 1.93 -19.37 6.33
N THR A 416 2.40 -20.48 5.80
CA THR A 416 2.87 -21.63 6.61
C THR A 416 4.04 -21.25 7.51
N GLU A 417 5.02 -20.50 6.97
CA GLU A 417 6.16 -20.00 7.76
C GLU A 417 5.70 -19.00 8.83
N LEU A 418 4.76 -18.09 8.49
CA LEU A 418 4.20 -17.13 9.44
C LEU A 418 3.49 -17.86 10.60
N GLN A 419 2.69 -18.88 10.30
CA GLN A 419 2.03 -19.70 11.31
C GLN A 419 3.04 -20.44 12.18
N ALA A 420 4.10 -21.01 11.58
CA ALA A 420 5.17 -21.67 12.33
C ALA A 420 5.90 -20.70 13.28
N ARG A 421 6.16 -19.46 12.83
CA ARG A 421 6.79 -18.43 13.68
C ARG A 421 5.92 -17.98 14.83
N LEU A 422 4.61 -17.85 14.61
CA LEU A 422 3.64 -17.50 15.67
C LEU A 422 3.57 -18.63 16.70
N GLY A 423 3.39 -19.88 16.27
CA GLY A 423 3.36 -21.05 17.15
C GLY A 423 4.68 -21.28 17.90
N GLY A 424 5.82 -21.01 17.25
CA GLY A 424 7.17 -21.08 17.83
C GLY A 424 7.58 -19.87 18.67
N LYS A 425 6.70 -18.86 18.85
CA LYS A 425 6.97 -17.59 19.56
C LYS A 425 8.12 -16.76 18.96
N GLN A 426 8.45 -16.97 17.70
CA GLN A 426 9.41 -16.17 16.95
C GLN A 426 8.76 -14.90 16.36
N ALA A 427 7.46 -14.94 16.10
CA ALA A 427 6.62 -13.79 15.83
C ALA A 427 5.63 -13.59 16.97
N ARG A 428 5.22 -12.34 17.20
CA ARG A 428 4.35 -11.98 18.34
C ARG A 428 3.24 -11.06 17.87
N VAL A 429 2.05 -11.28 18.42
CA VAL A 429 0.89 -10.41 18.26
C VAL A 429 0.46 -9.97 19.66
N LEU A 430 0.75 -8.71 19.99
CA LEU A 430 0.43 -8.16 21.30
C LEU A 430 -1.08 -8.18 21.53
N GLY A 431 -1.50 -8.57 22.74
CA GLY A 431 -2.92 -8.76 23.07
C GLY A 431 -3.49 -10.13 22.64
N VAL A 432 -2.72 -10.93 21.86
CA VAL A 432 -3.12 -12.27 21.38
C VAL A 432 -2.10 -13.33 21.87
N THR A 433 -0.91 -13.37 21.28
CA THR A 433 0.14 -14.36 21.67
C THR A 433 0.89 -13.93 22.93
N ASP A 434 1.06 -12.62 23.12
CA ASP A 434 1.75 -12.04 24.26
C ASP A 434 0.84 -11.01 24.94
N PHE A 435 0.79 -11.05 26.26
CA PHE A 435 -0.04 -10.21 27.10
C PHE A 435 -1.52 -10.21 26.66
N PRO A 436 -2.18 -11.39 26.59
CA PRO A 436 -3.56 -11.49 26.19
C PRO A 436 -4.45 -10.62 27.10
N VAL A 437 -5.43 -9.96 26.49
CA VAL A 437 -6.37 -9.10 27.20
C VAL A 437 -7.35 -9.96 27.98
N THR A 438 -7.34 -9.89 29.31
CA THR A 438 -8.25 -10.64 30.19
C THR A 438 -9.55 -9.89 30.48
N GLU A 439 -9.50 -8.56 30.44
CA GLU A 439 -10.66 -7.66 30.62
C GLU A 439 -10.66 -6.67 29.45
N GLY A 440 -11.30 -7.06 28.35
CA GLY A 440 -11.37 -6.24 27.13
C GLY A 440 -12.21 -4.97 27.36
N ARG A 441 -11.77 -3.86 26.75
CA ARG A 441 -12.64 -2.69 26.57
C ARG A 441 -13.30 -2.82 25.21
N ASP A 442 -14.62 -2.87 25.19
CA ASP A 442 -15.37 -2.90 23.94
C ASP A 442 -15.10 -1.64 23.12
N ALA A 443 -14.82 -1.82 21.84
CA ALA A 443 -14.73 -0.73 20.89
C ALA A 443 -16.00 -0.68 20.06
N ALA A 444 -16.63 0.48 20.02
CA ALA A 444 -17.91 0.64 19.33
C ALA A 444 -17.72 0.59 17.81
N VAL A 445 -18.64 -0.10 17.13
CA VAL A 445 -18.82 -0.14 15.69
C VAL A 445 -20.21 0.30 15.30
N GLU A 446 -20.40 0.72 14.06
CA GLU A 446 -21.73 0.99 13.54
C GLU A 446 -22.46 -0.33 13.30
N THR A 447 -23.72 -0.42 13.77
CA THR A 447 -24.52 -1.65 13.64
C THR A 447 -25.46 -1.61 12.45
N SER A 448 -25.74 -0.42 11.91
CA SER A 448 -26.61 -0.24 10.75
C SER A 448 -25.89 -0.71 9.49
N ARG A 449 -26.49 -1.65 8.78
CA ARG A 449 -26.07 -2.02 7.42
C ARG A 449 -27.10 -1.51 6.43
N PRO A 450 -26.69 -0.92 5.31
CA PRO A 450 -27.62 -0.52 4.27
C PRO A 450 -28.27 -1.76 3.64
N ALA A 451 -29.44 -1.55 3.06
CA ALA A 451 -30.01 -2.55 2.17
C ALA A 451 -29.14 -2.65 0.89
N PRO A 452 -28.95 -3.86 0.34
CA PRO A 452 -28.36 -4.02 -0.97
C PRO A 452 -29.12 -3.21 -2.04
N VAL A 453 -28.41 -2.71 -3.02
CA VAL A 453 -28.95 -1.97 -4.15
C VAL A 453 -28.77 -2.74 -5.44
N ASP A 454 -29.70 -2.52 -6.40
CA ASP A 454 -29.53 -3.07 -7.74
C ASP A 454 -28.33 -2.43 -8.45
N ALA A 455 -27.50 -3.27 -9.06
CA ALA A 455 -26.38 -2.84 -9.85
C ALA A 455 -26.36 -3.54 -11.21
N PRO A 456 -25.82 -2.92 -12.25
CA PRO A 456 -25.64 -3.58 -13.53
C PRO A 456 -24.70 -4.78 -13.36
N PRO A 457 -24.96 -5.89 -14.06
CA PRO A 457 -24.12 -7.07 -13.96
C PRO A 457 -22.67 -6.73 -14.37
N ALA A 458 -21.72 -7.15 -13.56
CA ALA A 458 -20.30 -7.10 -13.92
C ALA A 458 -19.93 -8.18 -14.95
N ARG A 459 -20.82 -9.15 -15.19
CA ARG A 459 -20.58 -10.28 -16.10
C ARG A 459 -20.36 -9.84 -17.53
N LEU A 460 -19.28 -10.36 -18.12
CA LEU A 460 -18.94 -10.21 -19.54
C LEU A 460 -19.21 -11.51 -20.30
N PRO A 461 -19.47 -11.44 -21.64
CA PRO A 461 -19.74 -12.64 -22.44
C PRO A 461 -18.54 -13.59 -22.50
N GLY A 462 -18.79 -14.88 -22.31
CA GLY A 462 -17.81 -15.95 -22.35
C GLY A 462 -17.77 -16.77 -21.05
N PRO A 463 -16.94 -17.83 -21.01
CA PRO A 463 -16.77 -18.64 -19.81
C PRO A 463 -16.03 -17.86 -18.72
N ASP A 464 -16.32 -18.20 -17.47
CA ASP A 464 -15.62 -17.65 -16.33
C ASP A 464 -14.17 -18.11 -16.30
N SER A 465 -13.24 -17.23 -15.91
CA SER A 465 -11.88 -17.64 -15.57
C SER A 465 -11.81 -18.01 -14.08
N HIS A 466 -10.91 -18.93 -13.74
CA HIS A 466 -10.74 -19.42 -12.38
C HIS A 466 -9.28 -19.41 -11.98
N CYS A 467 -9.03 -19.15 -10.68
CA CYS A 467 -7.73 -19.30 -10.04
C CYS A 467 -7.92 -19.73 -8.59
N SER A 468 -6.84 -20.07 -7.89
CA SER A 468 -6.90 -20.28 -6.44
C SER A 468 -7.13 -18.95 -5.74
N PRO A 469 -8.19 -18.79 -4.91
CA PRO A 469 -8.50 -17.52 -4.26
C PRO A 469 -7.46 -17.13 -3.21
N LEU A 470 -7.05 -15.88 -3.21
CA LEU A 470 -6.19 -15.29 -2.19
C LEU A 470 -7.07 -14.68 -1.09
N THR A 471 -7.54 -15.54 -0.19
CA THR A 471 -8.41 -15.12 0.90
C THR A 471 -7.63 -14.38 1.96
N ALA A 472 -8.09 -13.18 2.33
CA ALA A 472 -7.50 -12.38 3.40
C ALA A 472 -7.56 -13.12 4.75
N ILE A 473 -6.50 -12.97 5.54
CA ILE A 473 -6.35 -13.55 6.88
C ILE A 473 -6.07 -12.45 7.91
N ARG A 474 -6.20 -12.78 9.19
CA ARG A 474 -5.65 -11.99 10.30
C ARG A 474 -4.58 -12.77 11.03
N LEU A 475 -3.59 -12.06 11.59
CA LEU A 475 -2.54 -12.71 12.38
C LEU A 475 -3.10 -13.44 13.61
N GLU A 476 -4.18 -12.93 14.19
CA GLU A 476 -4.85 -13.57 15.32
C GLU A 476 -5.50 -14.91 14.96
N ASP A 477 -5.88 -15.13 13.70
CA ASP A 477 -6.48 -16.38 13.23
C ASP A 477 -5.43 -17.49 13.02
N LEU A 478 -4.14 -17.11 12.97
CA LEU A 478 -3.01 -18.04 12.82
C LEU A 478 -2.28 -18.33 14.14
N ALA A 479 -2.57 -17.57 15.19
CA ALA A 479 -1.86 -17.58 16.48
C ALA A 479 -2.29 -18.71 17.44
#